data_0607b5b21d401c3f5ac69a501d46039e
#
_entry.id   0607b5b21d401c3f5ac69a501d46039e
#
_cell.length_a   1.000
_cell.length_b   1.000
_cell.length_c   1.000
_cell.angle_alpha   90.00
_cell.angle_beta   90.00
_cell.angle_gamma   90.00
#
_symmetry.space_group_name_H-M   'P 1'
#
loop_
_entity.id
_entity.type
_entity.pdbx_description
1 polymer ?
#
loop_
_entity_poly.entity_id
_entity_poly.type
_entity_poly.pdbx_seq_one_letter_code
_entity_poly.pdbx_strand_id
1 'polypeptide(L)'
;MKKIIEVSVYPLILAAFIVISIFLCCQGNPYKLALGIAGIILAFGECLYLIPKIIADISIAFESQFALGIGKAVCSVTRVLFMLMLYHICAIFYNMPYNFVTGIVYFFATIAVIMIVLPRNQWSENKEHGLIWSLILNAPMLFLGITMIIIYSVNINYAIWNPLNFYWIGILFFHLSYFLSVALQKNSSNWELLNIVSYLALISILILGFYMI
;
A
#
# COMPACT_ATOMS: atom_id res chain seq x y z
N MET A 1 -20.57 6.86 14.02
CA MET A 1 -19.58 7.48 13.12
C MET A 1 -18.73 6.42 12.40
N LYS A 2 -18.10 5.46 13.09
CA LYS A 2 -17.25 4.41 12.50
C LYS A 2 -17.94 3.63 11.36
N LYS A 3 -19.11 3.02 11.58
CA LYS A 3 -19.88 2.28 10.57
C LYS A 3 -20.21 3.11 9.32
N ILE A 4 -20.53 4.40 9.48
CA ILE A 4 -20.86 5.27 8.35
C ILE A 4 -19.61 5.49 7.47
N ILE A 5 -18.45 5.73 8.10
CA ILE A 5 -17.18 5.90 7.38
C ILE A 5 -16.82 4.62 6.62
N GLU A 6 -16.90 3.46 7.27
CA GLU A 6 -16.54 2.19 6.66
C GLU A 6 -17.42 1.84 5.46
N VAL A 7 -18.73 2.06 5.56
CA VAL A 7 -19.69 1.74 4.49
C VAL A 7 -19.66 2.76 3.34
N SER A 8 -19.34 4.04 3.60
CA SER A 8 -19.39 5.08 2.57
C SER A 8 -18.02 5.40 1.96
N VAL A 9 -16.96 5.43 2.77
CA VAL A 9 -15.63 5.89 2.32
C VAL A 9 -14.85 4.78 1.63
N TYR A 10 -14.86 3.55 2.16
CA TYR A 10 -14.08 2.47 1.57
C TYR A 10 -14.51 2.05 0.15
N PRO A 11 -15.81 1.99 -0.19
CA PRO A 11 -16.21 1.76 -1.59
C PRO A 11 -15.70 2.84 -2.54
N LEU A 12 -15.68 4.12 -2.11
CA LEU A 12 -15.15 5.21 -2.92
C LEU A 12 -13.65 5.08 -3.13
N ILE A 13 -12.91 4.68 -2.09
CA ILE A 13 -11.47 4.42 -2.17
C ILE A 13 -11.19 3.29 -3.16
N LEU A 14 -11.91 2.16 -3.08
CA LEU A 14 -11.77 1.04 -4.02
C LEU A 14 -12.09 1.45 -5.45
N ALA A 15 -13.19 2.18 -5.66
CA ALA A 15 -13.55 2.70 -6.97
C ALA A 15 -12.45 3.60 -7.53
N ALA A 16 -11.87 4.49 -6.70
CA ALA A 16 -10.78 5.37 -7.11
C ALA A 16 -9.54 4.57 -7.53
N PHE A 17 -9.11 3.55 -6.75
CA PHE A 17 -8.00 2.70 -7.13
C PHE A 17 -8.22 2.03 -8.49
N ILE A 18 -9.39 1.42 -8.72
CA ILE A 18 -9.71 0.70 -9.95
C ILE A 18 -9.75 1.68 -11.14
N VAL A 19 -10.52 2.76 -11.02
CA VAL A 19 -10.72 3.71 -12.13
C VAL A 19 -9.41 4.37 -12.54
N ILE A 20 -8.64 4.90 -11.57
CA ILE A 20 -7.37 5.56 -11.84
C ILE A 20 -6.39 4.58 -12.50
N SER A 21 -6.30 3.35 -11.98
CA SER A 21 -5.38 2.35 -12.50
C SER A 21 -5.72 1.92 -13.93
N ILE A 22 -7.00 1.71 -14.26
CA ILE A 22 -7.44 1.41 -15.62
C ILE A 22 -7.12 2.58 -16.56
N PHE A 23 -7.39 3.81 -16.13
CA PHE A 23 -7.07 5.00 -16.93
C PHE A 23 -5.58 5.11 -17.23
N LEU A 24 -4.72 4.85 -16.24
CA LEU A 24 -3.26 4.82 -16.43
C LEU A 24 -2.84 3.76 -17.46
N CYS A 25 -3.45 2.57 -17.43
CA CYS A 25 -3.17 1.53 -18.42
C CYS A 25 -3.52 1.95 -19.86
N CYS A 26 -4.53 2.80 -20.03
CA CYS A 26 -5.00 3.25 -21.36
C CYS A 26 -4.17 4.40 -21.96
N GLN A 27 -3.18 4.98 -21.24
CA GLN A 27 -2.46 6.18 -21.68
C GLN A 27 -1.35 5.94 -22.73
N GLY A 28 -1.04 4.67 -23.09
CA GLY A 28 -0.02 4.35 -24.09
C GLY A 28 1.44 4.60 -23.68
N ASN A 29 1.69 5.15 -22.51
CA ASN A 29 3.04 5.39 -21.97
C ASN A 29 3.48 4.19 -21.12
N PRO A 30 4.68 3.61 -21.32
CA PRO A 30 5.11 2.40 -20.60
C PRO A 30 5.21 2.59 -19.09
N TYR A 31 5.59 3.78 -18.61
CA TYR A 31 5.63 4.06 -17.17
C TYR A 31 4.23 4.14 -16.55
N LYS A 32 3.30 4.79 -17.26
CA LYS A 32 1.90 4.86 -16.85
C LYS A 32 1.25 3.48 -16.87
N LEU A 33 1.54 2.67 -17.89
CA LEU A 33 1.09 1.28 -17.95
C LEU A 33 1.61 0.47 -16.77
N ALA A 34 2.90 0.54 -16.46
CA ALA A 34 3.48 -0.15 -15.32
C ALA A 34 2.86 0.29 -13.98
N LEU A 35 2.64 1.60 -13.80
CA LEU A 35 1.97 2.14 -12.62
C LEU A 35 0.49 1.72 -12.55
N GLY A 36 -0.20 1.71 -13.67
CA GLY A 36 -1.59 1.24 -13.77
C GLY A 36 -1.71 -0.23 -13.38
N ILE A 37 -0.81 -1.10 -13.88
CA ILE A 37 -0.74 -2.52 -13.48
C ILE A 37 -0.46 -2.65 -11.98
N ALA A 38 0.49 -1.88 -11.45
CA ALA A 38 0.78 -1.85 -10.01
C ALA A 38 -0.47 -1.46 -9.19
N GLY A 39 -1.20 -0.45 -9.65
CA GLY A 39 -2.45 -0.01 -9.04
C GLY A 39 -3.58 -1.06 -9.10
N ILE A 40 -3.68 -1.83 -10.19
CA ILE A 40 -4.65 -2.94 -10.31
C ILE A 40 -4.30 -4.05 -9.30
N ILE A 41 -3.02 -4.42 -9.18
CA ILE A 41 -2.57 -5.41 -8.19
C ILE A 41 -2.91 -4.94 -6.76
N LEU A 42 -2.65 -3.67 -6.47
CA LEU A 42 -3.01 -3.06 -5.20
C LEU A 42 -4.52 -3.09 -4.95
N ALA A 43 -5.32 -2.64 -5.93
CA ALA A 43 -6.77 -2.64 -5.85
C ALA A 43 -7.35 -4.04 -5.61
N PHE A 44 -6.79 -5.06 -6.25
CA PHE A 44 -7.18 -6.46 -6.03
C PHE A 44 -6.97 -6.88 -4.56
N GLY A 45 -5.81 -6.60 -3.98
CA GLY A 45 -5.54 -6.90 -2.57
C GLY A 45 -6.47 -6.15 -1.61
N GLU A 46 -6.70 -4.87 -1.88
CA GLU A 46 -7.62 -4.05 -1.07
C GLU A 46 -9.07 -4.54 -1.19
N CYS A 47 -9.52 -4.97 -2.37
CA CYS A 47 -10.85 -5.56 -2.55
C CYS A 47 -11.04 -6.81 -1.69
N LEU A 48 -10.06 -7.72 -1.66
CA LEU A 48 -10.13 -8.95 -0.86
C LEU A 48 -10.19 -8.69 0.65
N TYR A 49 -9.72 -7.55 1.11
CA TYR A 49 -9.80 -7.14 2.52
C TYR A 49 -11.02 -6.26 2.82
N LEU A 50 -11.24 -5.21 2.03
CA LEU A 50 -12.27 -4.21 2.34
C LEU A 50 -13.69 -4.69 2.05
N ILE A 51 -13.89 -5.52 1.01
CA ILE A 51 -15.24 -6.03 0.70
C ILE A 51 -15.77 -6.91 1.83
N PRO A 52 -15.06 -7.95 2.32
CA PRO A 52 -15.49 -8.71 3.49
C PRO A 52 -15.69 -7.83 4.75
N LYS A 53 -14.85 -6.81 4.94
CA LYS A 53 -14.99 -5.87 6.05
C LYS A 53 -16.28 -5.08 5.96
N ILE A 54 -16.60 -4.51 4.79
CA ILE A 54 -17.85 -3.76 4.56
C ILE A 54 -19.07 -4.66 4.76
N ILE A 55 -19.05 -5.90 4.26
CA ILE A 55 -20.14 -6.86 4.40
C ILE A 55 -20.34 -7.22 5.88
N ALA A 56 -19.27 -7.45 6.65
CA ALA A 56 -19.35 -7.73 8.08
C ALA A 56 -19.95 -6.55 8.88
N ASP A 57 -19.73 -5.30 8.44
CA ASP A 57 -20.30 -4.12 9.09
C ASP A 57 -21.79 -3.91 8.77
N ILE A 58 -22.25 -4.39 7.61
CA ILE A 58 -23.65 -4.28 7.17
C ILE A 58 -24.49 -5.46 7.68
N SER A 59 -23.96 -6.67 7.63
CA SER A 59 -24.68 -7.92 7.90
C SER A 59 -24.20 -8.55 9.20
N ILE A 60 -25.11 -8.66 10.19
CA ILE A 60 -24.86 -9.33 11.48
C ILE A 60 -24.58 -10.83 11.30
N ALA A 61 -25.05 -11.43 10.20
CA ALA A 61 -24.92 -12.85 9.90
C ALA A 61 -23.59 -13.24 9.23
N PHE A 62 -22.78 -12.24 8.80
CA PHE A 62 -21.52 -12.51 8.09
C PHE A 62 -20.34 -12.53 9.06
N GLU A 63 -20.02 -13.71 9.60
CA GLU A 63 -18.89 -13.95 10.51
C GLU A 63 -17.69 -14.59 9.80
N SER A 64 -17.33 -14.18 8.59
CA SER A 64 -16.20 -14.78 7.91
C SER A 64 -14.86 -14.23 8.41
N GLN A 65 -14.43 -14.67 9.60
CA GLN A 65 -13.09 -14.37 10.13
C GLN A 65 -11.98 -14.82 9.16
N PHE A 66 -12.21 -15.93 8.49
CA PHE A 66 -11.31 -16.46 7.45
C PHE A 66 -11.14 -15.47 6.30
N ALA A 67 -12.22 -14.95 5.71
CA ALA A 67 -12.15 -14.02 4.59
C ALA A 67 -11.44 -12.71 4.99
N LEU A 68 -11.74 -12.19 6.18
CA LEU A 68 -11.09 -10.99 6.72
C LEU A 68 -9.58 -11.19 6.93
N GLY A 69 -9.19 -12.31 7.51
CA GLY A 69 -7.79 -12.59 7.80
C GLY A 69 -6.97 -12.84 6.53
N ILE A 70 -7.46 -13.68 5.62
CA ILE A 70 -6.80 -13.92 4.33
C ILE A 70 -6.75 -12.63 3.51
N GLY A 71 -7.84 -11.86 3.49
CA GLY A 71 -7.87 -10.54 2.84
C GLY A 71 -6.77 -9.60 3.35
N LYS A 72 -6.54 -9.53 4.67
CA LYS A 72 -5.43 -8.75 5.26
C LYS A 72 -4.06 -9.24 4.78
N ALA A 73 -3.85 -10.57 4.74
CA ALA A 73 -2.58 -11.13 4.29
C ALA A 73 -2.31 -10.78 2.82
N VAL A 74 -3.29 -11.00 1.93
CA VAL A 74 -3.17 -10.68 0.50
C VAL A 74 -2.98 -9.18 0.30
N CYS A 75 -3.75 -8.33 0.98
CA CYS A 75 -3.60 -6.88 0.95
C CYS A 75 -2.18 -6.45 1.36
N SER A 76 -1.60 -7.04 2.39
CA SER A 76 -0.23 -6.75 2.82
C SER A 76 0.80 -7.15 1.75
N VAL A 77 0.65 -8.30 1.11
CA VAL A 77 1.53 -8.75 0.01
C VAL A 77 1.41 -7.82 -1.20
N THR A 78 0.20 -7.46 -1.61
CA THR A 78 0.01 -6.57 -2.77
C THR A 78 0.57 -5.17 -2.54
N ARG A 79 0.58 -4.67 -1.32
CA ARG A 79 1.27 -3.41 -0.95
C ARG A 79 2.78 -3.52 -1.11
N VAL A 80 3.39 -4.64 -0.71
CA VAL A 80 4.82 -4.89 -0.95
C VAL A 80 5.11 -4.93 -2.45
N LEU A 81 4.30 -5.64 -3.23
CA LEU A 81 4.45 -5.70 -4.69
C LEU A 81 4.29 -4.32 -5.35
N PHE A 82 3.33 -3.52 -4.88
CA PHE A 82 3.17 -2.14 -5.34
C PHE A 82 4.44 -1.31 -5.10
N MET A 83 5.05 -1.40 -3.92
CA MET A 83 6.31 -0.71 -3.62
C MET A 83 7.47 -1.19 -4.49
N LEU A 84 7.58 -2.50 -4.77
CA LEU A 84 8.57 -3.03 -5.69
C LEU A 84 8.38 -2.49 -7.13
N MET A 85 7.14 -2.40 -7.60
CA MET A 85 6.87 -1.84 -8.92
C MET A 85 7.19 -0.35 -8.98
N LEU A 86 6.90 0.42 -7.93
CA LEU A 86 7.34 1.81 -7.83
C LEU A 86 8.88 1.92 -7.89
N TYR A 87 9.60 1.02 -7.22
CA TYR A 87 11.06 0.97 -7.32
C TYR A 87 11.52 0.75 -8.77
N HIS A 88 10.92 -0.20 -9.48
CA HIS A 88 11.31 -0.48 -10.87
C HIS A 88 10.99 0.69 -11.81
N ILE A 89 9.85 1.36 -11.63
CA ILE A 89 9.51 2.57 -12.38
C ILE A 89 10.59 3.64 -12.15
N CYS A 90 10.99 3.86 -10.90
CA CYS A 90 12.05 4.80 -10.54
C CYS A 90 13.39 4.40 -11.18
N ALA A 91 13.78 3.13 -11.02
CA ALA A 91 15.07 2.62 -11.52
C ALA A 91 15.18 2.73 -13.05
N ILE A 92 14.11 2.40 -13.78
CA ILE A 92 14.10 2.52 -15.25
C ILE A 92 14.11 3.99 -15.68
N PHE A 93 13.28 4.81 -15.02
CA PHE A 93 13.17 6.23 -15.38
C PHE A 93 14.48 7.01 -15.19
N TYR A 94 15.17 6.75 -14.07
CA TYR A 94 16.45 7.41 -13.76
C TYR A 94 17.68 6.64 -14.24
N ASN A 95 17.49 5.57 -15.05
CA ASN A 95 18.58 4.70 -15.53
C ASN A 95 19.52 4.21 -14.40
N MET A 96 18.93 3.84 -13.26
CA MET A 96 19.68 3.41 -12.10
C MET A 96 20.30 2.02 -12.35
N PRO A 97 21.60 1.82 -12.07
CA PRO A 97 22.20 0.50 -12.19
C PRO A 97 21.66 -0.44 -11.12
N TYR A 98 21.48 -1.72 -11.48
CA TYR A 98 21.22 -2.76 -10.47
C TYR A 98 22.47 -2.95 -9.62
N ASN A 99 22.40 -2.50 -8.37
CA ASN A 99 23.52 -2.45 -7.44
C ASN A 99 23.10 -2.89 -6.03
N PHE A 100 23.94 -2.59 -5.05
CA PHE A 100 23.67 -2.87 -3.64
C PHE A 100 22.32 -2.29 -3.15
N VAL A 101 21.91 -1.12 -3.64
CA VAL A 101 20.61 -0.49 -3.27
C VAL A 101 19.44 -1.36 -3.73
N THR A 102 19.52 -1.92 -4.95
CA THR A 102 18.55 -2.91 -5.46
C THR A 102 18.46 -4.11 -4.51
N GLY A 103 19.61 -4.62 -4.07
CA GLY A 103 19.69 -5.71 -3.09
C GLY A 103 18.97 -5.39 -1.78
N ILE A 104 19.13 -4.18 -1.25
CA ILE A 104 18.43 -3.73 -0.03
C ILE A 104 16.91 -3.71 -0.23
N VAL A 105 16.42 -3.17 -1.36
CA VAL A 105 14.98 -3.12 -1.65
C VAL A 105 14.39 -4.52 -1.69
N TYR A 106 15.02 -5.45 -2.43
CA TYR A 106 14.55 -6.84 -2.49
C TYR A 106 14.67 -7.57 -1.16
N PHE A 107 15.70 -7.30 -0.38
CA PHE A 107 15.88 -7.88 0.95
C PHE A 107 14.71 -7.53 1.87
N PHE A 108 14.38 -6.24 2.00
CA PHE A 108 13.26 -5.83 2.85
C PHE A 108 11.90 -6.30 2.31
N ALA A 109 11.69 -6.28 0.99
CA ALA A 109 10.49 -6.80 0.38
C ALA A 109 10.32 -8.32 0.65
N THR A 110 11.40 -9.09 0.51
CA THR A 110 11.39 -10.53 0.78
C THR A 110 11.10 -10.82 2.24
N ILE A 111 11.76 -10.12 3.18
CA ILE A 111 11.48 -10.28 4.61
C ILE A 111 10.04 -9.89 4.92
N ALA A 112 9.50 -8.81 4.33
CA ALA A 112 8.12 -8.41 4.54
C ALA A 112 7.15 -9.53 4.13
N VAL A 113 7.34 -10.14 2.95
CA VAL A 113 6.52 -11.27 2.50
C VAL A 113 6.67 -12.49 3.42
N ILE A 114 7.91 -12.86 3.80
CA ILE A 114 8.15 -13.96 4.74
C ILE A 114 7.41 -13.71 6.06
N MET A 115 7.52 -12.50 6.62
CA MET A 115 6.85 -12.15 7.86
C MET A 115 5.32 -12.27 7.74
N ILE A 116 4.73 -11.87 6.60
CA ILE A 116 3.29 -11.98 6.36
C ILE A 116 2.85 -13.45 6.33
N VAL A 117 3.61 -14.35 5.70
CA VAL A 117 3.21 -15.77 5.54
C VAL A 117 3.51 -16.63 6.76
N LEU A 118 4.13 -16.09 7.80
CA LEU A 118 4.43 -16.86 9.01
C LEU A 118 3.16 -17.46 9.64
N PRO A 119 3.15 -18.76 10.01
CA PRO A 119 2.01 -19.41 10.65
C PRO A 119 1.56 -18.73 11.95
N ARG A 120 2.48 -18.05 12.65
CA ARG A 120 2.19 -17.28 13.87
C ARG A 120 1.13 -16.20 13.67
N ASN A 121 0.93 -15.73 12.44
CA ASN A 121 -0.06 -14.69 12.16
C ASN A 121 -1.50 -15.18 12.22
N GLN A 122 -1.75 -16.48 12.13
CA GLN A 122 -3.08 -17.10 12.25
C GLN A 122 -4.15 -16.35 11.44
N TRP A 123 -3.83 -16.00 10.18
CA TRP A 123 -4.73 -15.25 9.30
C TRP A 123 -6.09 -15.91 9.11
N SER A 124 -6.14 -17.27 9.13
CA SER A 124 -7.40 -18.01 9.01
C SER A 124 -8.37 -17.75 10.16
N GLU A 125 -7.86 -17.35 11.32
CA GLU A 125 -8.64 -17.05 12.53
C GLU A 125 -8.86 -15.53 12.70
N ASN A 126 -8.26 -14.70 11.82
CA ASN A 126 -8.26 -13.24 11.92
C ASN A 126 -7.89 -12.73 13.33
N LYS A 127 -6.93 -13.44 13.99
CA LYS A 127 -6.55 -13.15 15.36
C LYS A 127 -5.86 -11.80 15.47
N GLU A 128 -6.23 -11.03 16.46
CA GLU A 128 -5.54 -9.79 16.78
C GLU A 128 -4.23 -10.08 17.51
N HIS A 129 -3.16 -9.47 17.04
CA HIS A 129 -1.82 -9.63 17.63
C HIS A 129 -1.57 -8.54 18.67
N GLY A 130 -0.74 -8.85 19.66
CA GLY A 130 -0.22 -7.83 20.57
C GLY A 130 0.60 -6.77 19.83
N LEU A 131 0.67 -5.56 20.39
CA LEU A 131 1.35 -4.41 19.78
C LEU A 131 2.77 -4.74 19.29
N ILE A 132 3.57 -5.40 20.13
CA ILE A 132 4.97 -5.73 19.80
C ILE A 132 5.04 -6.60 18.54
N TRP A 133 4.21 -7.65 18.43
CA TRP A 133 4.20 -8.50 17.25
C TRP A 133 3.71 -7.75 16.01
N SER A 134 2.69 -6.91 16.14
CA SER A 134 2.20 -6.07 15.05
C SER A 134 3.27 -5.13 14.53
N LEU A 135 4.09 -4.52 15.41
CA LEU A 135 5.20 -3.67 15.02
C LEU A 135 6.32 -4.46 14.32
N ILE A 136 6.70 -5.63 14.86
CA ILE A 136 7.70 -6.51 14.24
C ILE A 136 7.25 -6.97 12.86
N LEU A 137 5.99 -7.38 12.71
CA LEU A 137 5.40 -7.82 11.44
C LEU A 137 5.48 -6.74 10.35
N ASN A 138 5.27 -5.48 10.73
CA ASN A 138 5.25 -4.36 9.79
C ASN A 138 6.60 -3.63 9.65
N ALA A 139 7.59 -3.95 10.48
CA ALA A 139 8.91 -3.30 10.43
C ALA A 139 9.60 -3.43 9.07
N PRO A 140 9.64 -4.60 8.38
CA PRO A 140 10.28 -4.70 7.08
C PRO A 140 9.62 -3.80 6.03
N MET A 141 8.29 -3.65 6.08
CA MET A 141 7.57 -2.74 5.18
C MET A 141 7.92 -1.27 5.46
N LEU A 142 8.11 -0.89 6.72
CA LEU A 142 8.57 0.45 7.09
C LEU A 142 9.98 0.71 6.56
N PHE A 143 10.92 -0.24 6.72
CA PHE A 143 12.28 -0.10 6.20
C PHE A 143 12.32 -0.05 4.67
N LEU A 144 11.46 -0.82 3.99
CA LEU A 144 11.27 -0.72 2.54
C LEU A 144 10.82 0.70 2.17
N GLY A 145 9.84 1.26 2.88
CA GLY A 145 9.36 2.63 2.66
C GLY A 145 10.44 3.69 2.86
N ILE A 146 11.22 3.60 3.94
CA ILE A 146 12.34 4.51 4.19
C ILE A 146 13.36 4.42 3.05
N THR A 147 13.72 3.21 2.61
CA THR A 147 14.63 3.01 1.49
C THR A 147 14.09 3.66 0.20
N MET A 148 12.79 3.49 -0.08
CA MET A 148 12.14 4.11 -1.23
C MET A 148 12.15 5.64 -1.15
N ILE A 149 11.87 6.23 0.02
CA ILE A 149 11.92 7.68 0.23
C ILE A 149 13.32 8.20 -0.08
N ILE A 150 14.36 7.53 0.42
CA ILE A 150 15.76 7.91 0.16
C ILE A 150 16.06 7.82 -1.35
N ILE A 151 15.69 6.72 -2.01
CA ILE A 151 15.93 6.53 -3.44
C ILE A 151 15.28 7.65 -4.27
N TYR A 152 14.01 7.93 -4.02
CA TYR A 152 13.31 8.98 -4.74
C TYR A 152 13.88 10.37 -4.43
N SER A 153 14.21 10.68 -3.17
CA SER A 153 14.72 12.00 -2.78
C SER A 153 16.13 12.30 -3.33
N VAL A 154 16.99 11.28 -3.41
CA VAL A 154 18.37 11.45 -3.93
C VAL A 154 18.37 11.62 -5.46
N ASN A 155 17.40 11.02 -6.17
CA ASN A 155 17.32 11.08 -7.64
C ASN A 155 16.45 12.23 -8.15
N ILE A 156 16.02 13.16 -7.28
CA ILE A 156 15.24 14.32 -7.70
C ILE A 156 16.05 15.17 -8.69
N ASN A 157 15.45 15.45 -9.84
CA ASN A 157 15.96 16.44 -10.78
C ASN A 157 15.02 17.66 -10.84
N TYR A 158 15.34 18.69 -10.09
CA TYR A 158 14.53 19.92 -10.01
C TYR A 158 14.57 20.76 -11.30
N ALA A 159 15.50 20.50 -12.21
CA ALA A 159 15.58 21.21 -13.49
C ALA A 159 14.46 20.82 -14.45
N ILE A 160 13.85 19.67 -14.24
CA ILE A 160 12.75 19.15 -15.08
C ILE A 160 11.55 18.91 -14.17
N TRP A 161 10.41 19.53 -14.52
CA TRP A 161 9.15 19.24 -13.82
C TRP A 161 8.74 17.78 -14.11
N ASN A 162 8.86 16.92 -13.10
CA ASN A 162 8.47 15.52 -13.21
C ASN A 162 7.72 15.09 -11.95
N PRO A 163 6.54 14.47 -12.06
CA PRO A 163 5.76 13.97 -10.95
C PRO A 163 6.51 12.94 -10.07
N LEU A 164 7.44 12.17 -10.63
CA LEU A 164 8.28 11.26 -9.87
C LEU A 164 9.07 11.95 -8.75
N ASN A 165 9.39 13.23 -8.92
CA ASN A 165 10.06 14.04 -7.90
C ASN A 165 9.22 14.18 -6.61
N PHE A 166 7.92 13.94 -6.67
CA PHE A 166 6.99 14.10 -5.56
C PHE A 166 6.54 12.75 -4.96
N TYR A 167 6.90 11.62 -5.57
CA TYR A 167 6.48 10.29 -5.09
C TYR A 167 6.95 10.00 -3.67
N TRP A 168 8.14 10.48 -3.28
CA TRP A 168 8.65 10.30 -1.92
C TRP A 168 7.70 10.88 -0.86
N ILE A 169 6.97 11.95 -1.18
CA ILE A 169 5.98 12.56 -0.28
C ILE A 169 4.81 11.60 -0.06
N GLY A 170 4.24 11.05 -1.14
CA GLY A 170 3.16 10.06 -1.05
C GLY A 170 3.60 8.80 -0.29
N ILE A 171 4.81 8.30 -0.56
CA ILE A 171 5.39 7.13 0.13
C ILE A 171 5.59 7.43 1.61
N LEU A 172 6.08 8.63 1.96
CA LEU A 172 6.24 9.07 3.35
C LEU A 172 4.90 9.09 4.10
N PHE A 173 3.90 9.76 3.53
CA PHE A 173 2.57 9.86 4.14
C PHE A 173 1.91 8.49 4.29
N PHE A 174 2.04 7.60 3.29
CA PHE A 174 1.55 6.24 3.39
C PHE A 174 2.19 5.49 4.56
N HIS A 175 3.53 5.42 4.62
CA HIS A 175 4.21 4.63 5.64
C HIS A 175 4.04 5.22 7.05
N LEU A 176 4.08 6.54 7.17
CA LEU A 176 3.87 7.21 8.46
C LEU A 176 2.46 6.95 9.00
N SER A 177 1.43 7.20 8.19
CA SER A 177 0.04 6.98 8.61
C SER A 177 -0.28 5.50 8.84
N TYR A 178 0.20 4.62 7.98
CA TYR A 178 0.03 3.17 8.13
C TYR A 178 0.69 2.65 9.40
N PHE A 179 1.97 3.00 9.65
CA PHE A 179 2.71 2.55 10.83
C PHE A 179 2.12 3.12 12.13
N LEU A 180 1.70 4.40 12.13
CA LEU A 180 0.99 4.99 13.25
C LEU A 180 -0.36 4.30 13.49
N SER A 181 -1.08 3.90 12.46
CA SER A 181 -2.33 3.15 12.62
C SER A 181 -2.09 1.79 13.28
N VAL A 182 -1.00 1.10 12.93
CA VAL A 182 -0.59 -0.14 13.58
C VAL A 182 -0.22 0.10 15.05
N ALA A 183 0.51 1.18 15.34
CA ALA A 183 0.96 1.52 16.69
C ALA A 183 -0.20 1.91 17.63
N LEU A 184 -1.21 2.62 17.12
CA LEU A 184 -2.36 3.06 17.90
C LEU A 184 -3.40 1.96 18.17
N GLN A 185 -3.32 0.85 17.43
CA GLN A 185 -4.30 -0.25 17.47
C GLN A 185 -5.76 0.21 17.25
N LYS A 186 -6.67 -0.74 17.11
CA LYS A 186 -8.10 -0.52 16.81
C LYS A 186 -8.89 0.28 17.85
N ASN A 187 -8.33 0.47 19.03
CA ASN A 187 -9.06 1.09 20.16
C ASN A 187 -9.05 2.62 20.16
N SER A 188 -8.27 3.25 19.26
CA SER A 188 -8.23 4.70 19.18
C SER A 188 -9.19 5.22 18.10
N SER A 189 -9.89 6.33 18.38
CA SER A 189 -10.73 7.01 17.38
C SER A 189 -9.95 7.48 16.15
N ASN A 190 -8.66 7.66 16.29
CA ASN A 190 -7.76 8.16 15.26
C ASN A 190 -7.28 7.04 14.31
N TRP A 191 -7.47 5.77 14.67
CA TRP A 191 -7.05 4.64 13.84
C TRP A 191 -7.69 4.65 12.45
N GLU A 192 -9.00 4.87 12.36
CA GLU A 192 -9.72 4.94 11.07
C GLU A 192 -9.23 6.12 10.21
N LEU A 193 -9.01 7.27 10.84
CA LEU A 193 -8.49 8.45 10.14
C LEU A 193 -7.12 8.18 9.52
N LEU A 194 -6.21 7.55 10.27
CA LEU A 194 -4.89 7.21 9.77
C LEU A 194 -4.93 6.20 8.61
N ASN A 195 -5.84 5.22 8.66
CA ASN A 195 -6.05 4.31 7.55
C ASN A 195 -6.54 5.05 6.29
N ILE A 196 -7.50 5.96 6.43
CA ILE A 196 -7.97 6.77 5.30
C ILE A 196 -6.82 7.60 4.73
N VAL A 197 -6.01 8.24 5.57
CA VAL A 197 -4.83 9.01 5.14
C VAL A 197 -3.86 8.12 4.37
N SER A 198 -3.62 6.88 4.82
CA SER A 198 -2.75 5.95 4.10
C SER A 198 -3.29 5.59 2.70
N TYR A 199 -4.59 5.39 2.55
CA TYR A 199 -5.21 5.15 1.25
C TYR A 199 -5.14 6.38 0.34
N LEU A 200 -5.42 7.58 0.87
CA LEU A 200 -5.31 8.83 0.11
C LEU A 200 -3.88 9.08 -0.37
N ALA A 201 -2.88 8.71 0.43
CA ALA A 201 -1.48 8.79 0.02
C ALA A 201 -1.17 7.86 -1.16
N LEU A 202 -1.67 6.60 -1.15
CA LEU A 202 -1.51 5.68 -2.28
C LEU A 202 -2.25 6.17 -3.54
N ILE A 203 -3.47 6.70 -3.39
CA ILE A 203 -4.23 7.30 -4.50
C ILE A 203 -3.47 8.50 -5.07
N SER A 204 -2.86 9.34 -4.23
CA SER A 204 -2.09 10.50 -4.72
C SER A 204 -0.90 10.09 -5.57
N ILE A 205 -0.21 8.98 -5.23
CA ILE A 205 0.87 8.42 -6.06
C ILE A 205 0.32 8.01 -7.44
N LEU A 206 -0.83 7.36 -7.50
CA LEU A 206 -1.45 6.96 -8.76
C LEU A 206 -1.89 8.19 -9.59
N ILE A 207 -2.47 9.22 -8.95
CA ILE A 207 -2.87 10.47 -9.63
C ILE A 207 -1.65 11.18 -10.21
N LEU A 208 -0.55 11.27 -9.48
CA LEU A 208 0.69 11.85 -9.99
C LEU A 208 1.19 11.13 -11.25
N GLY A 209 0.86 9.84 -11.40
CA GLY A 209 1.16 9.07 -12.59
C GLY A 209 0.56 9.62 -13.90
N PHE A 210 -0.58 10.31 -13.86
CA PHE A 210 -1.16 10.93 -15.06
C PHE A 210 -0.25 11.99 -15.68
N TYR A 211 0.54 12.66 -14.87
CA TYR A 211 1.41 13.74 -15.28
C TYR A 211 2.82 13.27 -15.67
N MET A 212 3.09 11.95 -15.62
CA MET A 212 4.36 11.39 -16.14
C MET A 212 4.42 11.58 -17.66
N ILE A 213 5.52 12.14 -18.14
CA ILE A 213 5.77 12.43 -19.56
C ILE A 213 6.45 11.24 -20.22
#